data_b7530a060661726ef68bf9367d8edd3a
#
_entry.id   b7530a060661726ef68bf9367d8edd3a
#
_cell.length_a   1.000
_cell.length_b   1.000
_cell.length_c   1.000
_cell.angle_alpha   90.00
_cell.angle_beta   90.00
_cell.angle_gamma   90.00
#
_symmetry.space_group_name_H-M   'P 1'
#
loop_
_entity.id
_entity.type
_entity.pdbx_description
1 polymer ?
#
loop_
_entity_poly.entity_id
_entity_poly.type
_entity_poly.pdbx_seq_one_letter_code
_entity_poly.pdbx_strand_id
1 'polypeptide(L)'
;MSQTMKALVLRGGKAAIEHRPIPKAGPGEVVVRTTAASLCSADAACVSGAFPTPDGTVLGHEAVGVVHEIGALVSGFSVGQRVTVASTTPCGQCANCQRGFSGHCGGTAWGGYTYGVSRDGSLAEYFAVPSAQHNLVPIPDGVTDAAALCVPDTIASGSTGPEAARFPMGGTVVIFGQGHVGLAATMTARAMGAGLIVTVKARPGGESLAKTVGAHHALNLAEHDIEAEIRQLTSGTGADCAVEASGVRESFPRAVAVTRLGGVIAVLSSYSGPDDASLSVPLAQWGWGIGDKTILSTFQRSGSERLGRLLRLVETGRLDPTPLLTRHYAFDDVERALTEVTAREPGHIKPLITFMD
;
A
#
# COMPACT_ATOMS: atom_id res chain seq x y z
N MET A 1 24.12 -0.83 -30.85
CA MET A 1 24.23 -0.33 -29.47
C MET A 1 22.90 -0.67 -28.81
N SER A 2 22.92 -1.27 -27.61
CA SER A 2 21.66 -1.49 -26.87
C SER A 2 21.06 -0.11 -26.50
N GLN A 3 19.77 0.07 -26.71
CA GLN A 3 19.07 1.26 -26.25
C GLN A 3 19.18 1.35 -24.72
N THR A 4 19.43 2.55 -24.19
CA THR A 4 19.51 2.80 -22.75
C THR A 4 18.29 3.60 -22.30
N MET A 5 17.98 3.49 -21.00
CA MET A 5 16.91 4.17 -20.32
C MET A 5 17.44 4.86 -19.07
N LYS A 6 16.74 5.89 -18.56
CA LYS A 6 16.98 6.45 -17.23
C LYS A 6 16.30 5.56 -16.18
N ALA A 7 16.98 5.36 -15.06
CA ALA A 7 16.49 4.61 -13.90
C ALA A 7 17.01 5.20 -12.60
N LEU A 8 16.24 5.17 -11.51
CA LEU A 8 16.68 5.54 -10.17
C LEU A 8 17.37 4.35 -9.51
N VAL A 9 18.66 4.43 -9.33
CA VAL A 9 19.53 3.31 -8.90
C VAL A 9 20.10 3.56 -7.51
N LEU A 10 20.06 2.54 -6.65
CA LEU A 10 20.70 2.55 -5.34
C LEU A 10 22.22 2.37 -5.48
N ARG A 11 23.00 3.29 -4.91
CA ARG A 11 24.48 3.25 -4.86
C ARG A 11 25.00 3.74 -3.51
N GLY A 12 25.66 2.87 -2.76
CA GLY A 12 26.32 3.27 -1.51
C GLY A 12 25.39 3.95 -0.51
N GLY A 13 24.14 3.49 -0.37
CA GLY A 13 23.14 4.10 0.51
C GLY A 13 22.55 5.43 0.01
N LYS A 14 22.70 5.73 -1.28
CA LYS A 14 22.06 6.87 -1.96
C LYS A 14 21.36 6.37 -3.22
N ALA A 15 20.37 7.11 -3.69
CA ALA A 15 19.73 6.84 -4.96
C ALA A 15 19.97 8.00 -5.93
N ALA A 16 20.31 7.66 -7.18
CA ALA A 16 20.56 8.63 -8.24
C ALA A 16 20.08 8.10 -9.59
N ILE A 17 19.76 9.01 -10.51
CA ILE A 17 19.42 8.65 -11.88
C ILE A 17 20.66 8.16 -12.63
N GLU A 18 20.60 6.95 -13.17
CA GLU A 18 21.64 6.36 -14.03
C GLU A 18 21.03 5.93 -15.37
N HIS A 19 21.89 5.81 -16.39
CA HIS A 19 21.55 5.16 -17.65
C HIS A 19 21.78 3.65 -17.56
N ARG A 20 20.72 2.87 -17.84
CA ARG A 20 20.73 1.40 -17.78
C ARG A 20 20.25 0.83 -19.14
N PRO A 21 20.66 -0.38 -19.51
CA PRO A 21 20.08 -1.05 -20.66
C PRO A 21 18.57 -1.24 -20.49
N ILE A 22 17.78 -1.05 -21.56
CA ILE A 22 16.36 -1.43 -21.54
C ILE A 22 16.26 -2.94 -21.34
N PRO A 23 15.47 -3.45 -20.37
CA PRO A 23 15.31 -4.88 -20.16
C PRO A 23 14.61 -5.54 -21.36
N LYS A 24 14.85 -6.84 -21.54
CA LYS A 24 14.10 -7.67 -22.50
C LYS A 24 13.14 -8.58 -21.76
N ALA A 25 11.99 -8.86 -22.38
CA ALA A 25 11.01 -9.76 -21.78
C ALA A 25 11.52 -11.22 -21.79
N GLY A 26 11.65 -11.82 -20.63
CA GLY A 26 11.77 -13.27 -20.49
C GLY A 26 10.48 -13.99 -20.93
N PRO A 27 10.49 -15.31 -21.10
CA PRO A 27 9.34 -16.03 -21.66
C PRO A 27 8.00 -15.76 -20.98
N GLY A 28 7.96 -15.64 -19.64
CA GLY A 28 6.75 -15.35 -18.84
C GLY A 28 6.66 -13.90 -18.36
N GLU A 29 7.44 -12.99 -18.94
CA GLU A 29 7.53 -11.60 -18.53
C GLU A 29 6.95 -10.65 -19.60
N VAL A 30 6.64 -9.45 -19.16
CA VAL A 30 6.30 -8.31 -20.01
C VAL A 30 7.21 -7.16 -19.64
N VAL A 31 7.77 -6.46 -20.62
CA VAL A 31 8.39 -5.15 -20.40
C VAL A 31 7.34 -4.08 -20.52
N VAL A 32 7.25 -3.23 -19.52
CA VAL A 32 6.34 -2.09 -19.46
C VAL A 32 7.14 -0.80 -19.64
N ARG A 33 6.71 0.09 -20.52
CA ARG A 33 7.16 1.49 -20.57
C ARG A 33 6.35 2.26 -19.56
N THR A 34 7.02 2.85 -18.58
CA THR A 34 6.41 3.58 -17.47
C THR A 34 5.78 4.88 -17.94
N THR A 35 4.53 5.15 -17.59
CA THR A 35 3.87 6.44 -17.80
C THR A 35 3.75 7.24 -16.50
N ALA A 36 3.54 6.53 -15.38
CA ALA A 36 3.57 7.13 -14.06
C ALA A 36 4.06 6.13 -13.01
N ALA A 37 4.73 6.65 -11.98
CA ALA A 37 5.20 5.89 -10.82
C ALA A 37 4.96 6.65 -9.52
N SER A 38 5.16 5.98 -8.39
CA SER A 38 5.12 6.59 -7.08
C SER A 38 6.29 6.10 -6.22
N LEU A 39 6.54 6.83 -5.13
CA LEU A 39 7.48 6.47 -4.07
C LEU A 39 6.72 6.12 -2.79
N CYS A 40 7.30 5.20 -2.03
CA CYS A 40 6.80 4.75 -0.74
C CYS A 40 7.90 4.85 0.33
N SER A 41 7.51 4.75 1.59
CA SER A 41 8.47 4.61 2.70
C SER A 41 9.36 3.36 2.59
N ALA A 42 8.94 2.36 1.81
CA ALA A 42 9.75 1.19 1.52
C ALA A 42 10.97 1.50 0.63
N ASP A 43 10.85 2.44 -0.32
CA ASP A 43 12.00 2.90 -1.10
C ASP A 43 13.02 3.64 -0.21
N ALA A 44 12.55 4.45 0.74
CA ALA A 44 13.40 5.06 1.76
C ALA A 44 14.06 4.00 2.67
N ALA A 45 13.37 2.89 2.98
CA ALA A 45 13.93 1.78 3.74
C ALA A 45 15.03 1.04 2.97
N CYS A 46 14.93 0.93 1.65
CA CYS A 46 15.99 0.40 0.79
C CYS A 46 17.23 1.30 0.84
N VAL A 47 17.05 2.62 0.73
CA VAL A 47 18.16 3.60 0.78
C VAL A 47 18.85 3.61 2.16
N SER A 48 18.07 3.53 3.24
CA SER A 48 18.62 3.51 4.62
C SER A 48 19.25 2.18 5.02
N GLY A 49 19.12 1.12 4.20
CA GLY A 49 19.58 -0.24 4.51
C GLY A 49 18.69 -1.01 5.48
N ALA A 50 17.50 -0.48 5.82
CA ALA A 50 16.50 -1.21 6.62
C ALA A 50 15.92 -2.41 5.83
N PHE A 51 15.88 -2.33 4.50
CA PHE A 51 15.69 -3.49 3.63
C PHE A 51 17.04 -3.89 3.00
N PRO A 52 17.35 -5.21 2.94
CA PRO A 52 18.60 -5.71 2.41
C PRO A 52 18.62 -5.65 0.87
N THR A 53 18.75 -4.44 0.33
CA THR A 53 18.73 -4.17 -1.10
C THR A 53 20.16 -4.17 -1.64
N PRO A 54 20.48 -5.00 -2.64
CA PRO A 54 21.82 -5.00 -3.26
C PRO A 54 22.15 -3.66 -3.91
N ASP A 55 23.42 -3.27 -3.82
CA ASP A 55 23.92 -2.10 -4.53
C ASP A 55 23.78 -2.28 -6.05
N GLY A 56 23.33 -1.25 -6.75
CA GLY A 56 23.03 -1.30 -8.17
C GLY A 56 21.60 -1.68 -8.53
N THR A 57 20.74 -1.95 -7.56
CA THR A 57 19.32 -2.23 -7.81
C THR A 57 18.56 -0.96 -8.21
N VAL A 58 17.71 -1.05 -9.23
CA VAL A 58 16.73 0.00 -9.57
C VAL A 58 15.62 -0.02 -8.52
N LEU A 59 15.30 1.13 -7.93
CA LEU A 59 14.26 1.27 -6.91
C LEU A 59 12.84 1.32 -7.52
N GLY A 60 11.82 1.33 -6.66
CA GLY A 60 10.42 1.50 -7.01
C GLY A 60 9.64 0.20 -7.17
N HIS A 61 8.38 0.24 -6.74
CA HIS A 61 7.46 -0.90 -6.80
C HIS A 61 6.02 -0.48 -7.16
N GLU A 62 5.80 0.79 -7.39
CA GLU A 62 4.49 1.34 -7.76
C GLU A 62 4.59 2.00 -9.13
N ALA A 63 3.97 1.41 -10.15
CA ALA A 63 3.94 1.98 -11.48
C ALA A 63 2.72 1.56 -12.30
N VAL A 64 2.40 2.40 -13.27
CA VAL A 64 1.53 2.13 -14.39
C VAL A 64 2.27 2.46 -15.69
N GLY A 65 1.84 1.90 -16.77
CA GLY A 65 2.46 2.16 -18.06
C GLY A 65 1.77 1.46 -19.21
N VAL A 66 2.49 1.35 -20.30
CA VAL A 66 2.04 0.65 -21.51
C VAL A 66 2.93 -0.55 -21.80
N VAL A 67 2.33 -1.63 -22.23
CA VAL A 67 3.04 -2.85 -22.65
C VAL A 67 3.97 -2.50 -23.80
N HIS A 68 5.27 -2.75 -23.63
CA HIS A 68 6.32 -2.50 -24.63
C HIS A 68 6.76 -3.78 -25.34
N GLU A 69 7.04 -4.84 -24.59
CA GLU A 69 7.49 -6.12 -25.13
C GLU A 69 6.82 -7.28 -24.36
N ILE A 70 6.45 -8.33 -25.06
CA ILE A 70 5.71 -9.47 -24.50
C ILE A 70 6.53 -10.75 -24.71
N GLY A 71 6.80 -11.47 -23.62
CA GLY A 71 7.48 -12.77 -23.64
C GLY A 71 6.64 -13.88 -24.27
N ALA A 72 7.30 -14.86 -24.84
CA ALA A 72 6.69 -15.88 -25.70
C ALA A 72 5.62 -16.77 -25.01
N LEU A 73 5.61 -16.86 -23.69
CA LEU A 73 4.64 -17.63 -22.90
C LEU A 73 3.52 -16.75 -22.29
N VAL A 74 3.53 -15.46 -22.58
CA VAL A 74 2.49 -14.54 -22.07
C VAL A 74 1.37 -14.43 -23.11
N SER A 75 0.13 -14.47 -22.63
CA SER A 75 -1.08 -14.31 -23.43
C SER A 75 -2.03 -13.28 -22.79
N GLY A 76 -2.99 -12.78 -23.57
CA GLY A 76 -4.02 -11.87 -23.07
C GLY A 76 -3.60 -10.41 -22.96
N PHE A 77 -2.41 -10.04 -23.43
CA PHE A 77 -1.93 -8.66 -23.52
C PHE A 77 -1.52 -8.29 -24.93
N SER A 78 -1.53 -6.99 -25.23
CA SER A 78 -1.10 -6.43 -26.51
C SER A 78 -0.12 -5.29 -26.30
N VAL A 79 0.87 -5.15 -27.20
CA VAL A 79 1.78 -3.98 -27.19
C VAL A 79 0.96 -2.70 -27.33
N GLY A 80 1.29 -1.69 -26.52
CA GLY A 80 0.55 -0.43 -26.44
C GLY A 80 -0.64 -0.46 -25.46
N GLN A 81 -0.99 -1.60 -24.88
CA GLN A 81 -2.05 -1.70 -23.88
C GLN A 81 -1.65 -1.04 -22.57
N ARG A 82 -2.52 -0.19 -22.01
CA ARG A 82 -2.33 0.43 -20.68
C ARG A 82 -2.52 -0.61 -19.58
N VAL A 83 -1.59 -0.67 -18.63
CA VAL A 83 -1.59 -1.63 -17.55
C VAL A 83 -1.16 -1.01 -16.23
N THR A 84 -1.76 -1.50 -15.13
CA THR A 84 -1.22 -1.33 -13.79
C THR A 84 -0.48 -2.60 -13.37
N VAL A 85 0.53 -2.44 -12.56
CA VAL A 85 1.46 -3.52 -12.19
C VAL A 85 1.37 -3.79 -10.69
N ALA A 86 1.25 -5.04 -10.31
CA ALA A 86 1.26 -5.44 -8.92
C ALA A 86 2.55 -4.98 -8.22
N SER A 87 2.43 -4.26 -7.10
CA SER A 87 3.57 -3.77 -6.32
C SER A 87 4.35 -4.89 -5.64
N THR A 88 3.66 -5.95 -5.24
CA THR A 88 4.28 -7.23 -4.91
C THR A 88 4.14 -8.16 -6.10
N THR A 89 5.17 -8.96 -6.38
CA THR A 89 5.25 -9.79 -7.60
C THR A 89 5.19 -11.28 -7.26
N PRO A 90 4.03 -11.77 -6.75
CA PRO A 90 3.89 -13.17 -6.43
C PRO A 90 3.95 -14.05 -7.68
N CYS A 91 4.46 -15.29 -7.51
CA CYS A 91 4.55 -16.23 -8.63
C CYS A 91 3.20 -16.85 -9.04
N GLY A 92 2.17 -16.74 -8.20
CA GLY A 92 0.84 -17.31 -8.44
C GLY A 92 0.75 -18.85 -8.25
N GLN A 93 1.87 -19.54 -8.11
CA GLN A 93 1.94 -21.02 -8.18
C GLN A 93 2.32 -21.70 -6.86
N CYS A 94 3.04 -21.04 -5.96
CA CYS A 94 3.43 -21.63 -4.69
C CYS A 94 2.23 -21.79 -3.74
N ALA A 95 2.35 -22.63 -2.73
CA ALA A 95 1.28 -22.93 -1.79
C ALA A 95 0.68 -21.66 -1.12
N ASN A 96 1.52 -20.69 -0.77
CA ASN A 96 1.04 -19.44 -0.18
C ASN A 96 0.23 -18.61 -1.18
N CYS A 97 0.68 -18.48 -2.44
CA CYS A 97 -0.08 -17.80 -3.47
C CYS A 97 -1.44 -18.46 -3.71
N GLN A 98 -1.46 -19.80 -3.82
CA GLN A 98 -2.70 -20.56 -4.04
C GLN A 98 -3.68 -20.49 -2.86
N ARG A 99 -3.17 -20.31 -1.64
CA ARG A 99 -3.99 -20.08 -0.43
C ARG A 99 -4.44 -18.61 -0.26
N GLY A 100 -4.07 -17.70 -1.17
CA GLY A 100 -4.42 -16.28 -1.11
C GLY A 100 -3.48 -15.42 -0.27
N PHE A 101 -2.34 -15.95 0.18
CA PHE A 101 -1.31 -15.21 0.92
C PHE A 101 -0.17 -14.78 0.00
N SER A 102 -0.50 -14.11 -1.10
CA SER A 102 0.44 -13.74 -2.17
C SER A 102 1.59 -12.84 -1.70
N GLY A 103 1.38 -12.00 -0.69
CA GLY A 103 2.44 -11.20 -0.07
C GLY A 103 3.56 -12.04 0.57
N HIS A 104 3.27 -13.30 0.93
CA HIS A 104 4.21 -14.27 1.49
C HIS A 104 4.61 -15.35 0.45
N CYS A 105 4.76 -14.94 -0.80
CA CYS A 105 5.20 -15.80 -1.88
C CYS A 105 6.49 -16.54 -1.51
N GLY A 106 6.60 -17.83 -1.84
CA GLY A 106 7.75 -18.65 -1.47
C GLY A 106 7.82 -19.06 0.00
N GLY A 107 6.85 -18.66 0.84
CA GLY A 107 6.77 -19.08 2.25
C GLY A 107 7.53 -18.21 3.24
N THR A 108 8.06 -17.08 2.80
CA THR A 108 8.78 -16.13 3.67
C THR A 108 7.96 -14.86 3.90
N ALA A 109 8.14 -14.19 5.05
CA ALA A 109 7.64 -12.84 5.25
C ALA A 109 8.20 -11.94 4.14
N TRP A 110 7.35 -11.12 3.52
CA TRP A 110 7.72 -10.21 2.42
C TRP A 110 8.14 -10.90 1.10
N GLY A 111 8.02 -12.23 0.97
CA GLY A 111 8.52 -12.97 -0.19
C GLY A 111 7.89 -12.58 -1.54
N GLY A 112 6.73 -11.93 -1.53
CA GLY A 112 6.13 -11.32 -2.72
C GLY A 112 6.72 -9.93 -3.04
N TYR A 113 7.45 -9.32 -2.13
CA TYR A 113 7.98 -7.96 -2.29
C TYR A 113 9.37 -8.01 -2.91
N THR A 114 9.46 -7.98 -4.22
CA THR A 114 10.73 -8.17 -4.94
C THR A 114 11.25 -6.92 -5.65
N TYR A 115 10.38 -6.05 -6.16
CA TYR A 115 10.76 -4.82 -6.84
C TYR A 115 11.52 -3.87 -5.91
N GLY A 116 12.64 -3.35 -6.39
CA GLY A 116 13.50 -2.45 -5.63
C GLY A 116 14.21 -3.11 -4.44
N VAL A 117 14.07 -4.43 -4.24
CA VAL A 117 14.69 -5.20 -3.14
C VAL A 117 15.55 -6.31 -3.68
N SER A 118 15.00 -7.34 -4.32
CA SER A 118 15.73 -8.48 -4.87
C SER A 118 15.73 -8.53 -6.39
N ARG A 119 15.04 -7.61 -7.03
CA ARG A 119 15.04 -7.39 -8.49
C ARG A 119 14.91 -5.91 -8.79
N ASP A 120 15.33 -5.49 -9.99
CA ASP A 120 15.14 -4.13 -10.47
C ASP A 120 13.67 -3.72 -10.43
N GLY A 121 13.42 -2.53 -9.90
CA GLY A 121 12.10 -1.96 -9.66
C GLY A 121 11.58 -1.11 -10.82
N SER A 122 10.55 -0.34 -10.54
CA SER A 122 9.73 0.37 -11.53
C SER A 122 10.02 1.87 -11.64
N LEU A 123 10.95 2.44 -10.85
CA LEU A 123 11.40 3.82 -11.01
C LEU A 123 12.44 3.90 -12.14
N ALA A 124 11.98 3.56 -13.35
CA ALA A 124 12.74 3.56 -14.59
C ALA A 124 11.78 3.78 -15.77
N GLU A 125 12.30 4.24 -16.90
CA GLU A 125 11.49 4.42 -18.12
C GLU A 125 10.92 3.10 -18.65
N TYR A 126 11.61 1.97 -18.37
CA TYR A 126 11.14 0.61 -18.69
C TYR A 126 11.49 -0.34 -17.55
N PHE A 127 10.63 -1.31 -17.29
CA PHE A 127 10.91 -2.37 -16.32
C PHE A 127 10.24 -3.68 -16.71
N ALA A 128 10.81 -4.80 -16.26
CA ALA A 128 10.29 -6.14 -16.56
C ALA A 128 9.35 -6.61 -15.45
N VAL A 129 8.18 -7.12 -15.84
CA VAL A 129 7.15 -7.66 -14.94
C VAL A 129 7.18 -9.18 -14.99
N PRO A 130 7.57 -9.87 -13.90
CA PRO A 130 7.60 -11.32 -13.85
C PRO A 130 6.19 -11.89 -13.71
N SER A 131 5.99 -13.15 -14.18
CA SER A 131 4.69 -13.83 -14.07
C SER A 131 3.54 -12.91 -14.53
N ALA A 132 3.66 -12.34 -15.74
CA ALA A 132 2.88 -11.20 -16.20
C ALA A 132 1.37 -11.43 -16.08
N GLN A 133 0.84 -12.62 -16.40
CA GLN A 133 -0.58 -12.92 -16.27
C GLN A 133 -1.09 -12.82 -14.83
N HIS A 134 -0.21 -12.95 -13.84
CA HIS A 134 -0.58 -12.84 -12.43
C HIS A 134 -0.36 -11.43 -11.86
N ASN A 135 0.52 -10.63 -12.48
CA ASN A 135 1.00 -9.37 -11.94
C ASN A 135 0.62 -8.14 -12.75
N LEU A 136 0.01 -8.30 -13.93
CA LEU A 136 -0.49 -7.20 -14.75
C LEU A 136 -2.01 -7.18 -14.80
N VAL A 137 -2.58 -5.98 -14.86
CA VAL A 137 -4.02 -5.76 -15.05
C VAL A 137 -4.21 -4.62 -16.06
N PRO A 138 -5.01 -4.84 -17.12
CA PRO A 138 -5.41 -3.78 -18.03
C PRO A 138 -6.12 -2.64 -17.27
N ILE A 139 -5.75 -1.39 -17.60
CA ILE A 139 -6.43 -0.22 -17.06
C ILE A 139 -7.64 0.08 -17.94
N PRO A 140 -8.88 0.13 -17.40
CA PRO A 140 -10.07 0.53 -18.16
C PRO A 140 -9.93 1.93 -18.73
N ASP A 141 -10.54 2.19 -19.90
CA ASP A 141 -10.44 3.48 -20.61
C ASP A 141 -10.89 4.67 -19.77
N GLY A 142 -11.89 4.48 -18.91
CA GLY A 142 -12.41 5.52 -18.00
C GLY A 142 -11.54 5.81 -16.77
N VAL A 143 -10.45 5.03 -16.54
CA VAL A 143 -9.58 5.19 -15.40
C VAL A 143 -8.28 5.87 -15.82
N THR A 144 -7.92 6.97 -15.14
CA THR A 144 -6.65 7.67 -15.39
C THR A 144 -5.46 6.89 -14.84
N ASP A 145 -4.26 7.12 -15.40
CA ASP A 145 -3.02 6.52 -14.88
C ASP A 145 -2.79 6.90 -13.41
N ALA A 146 -3.07 8.13 -13.03
CA ALA A 146 -2.97 8.61 -11.64
C ALA A 146 -3.86 7.81 -10.67
N ALA A 147 -5.11 7.54 -11.04
CA ALA A 147 -6.02 6.73 -10.22
C ALA A 147 -5.59 5.26 -10.18
N ALA A 148 -5.20 4.69 -11.33
CA ALA A 148 -4.74 3.31 -11.44
C ALA A 148 -3.43 3.06 -10.67
N LEU A 149 -2.54 4.06 -10.60
CA LEU A 149 -1.27 4.00 -9.87
C LEU A 149 -1.45 3.72 -8.38
N CYS A 150 -2.49 4.28 -7.77
CA CYS A 150 -2.74 4.08 -6.34
C CYS A 150 -3.27 2.68 -5.98
N VAL A 151 -3.73 1.90 -6.98
CA VAL A 151 -4.43 0.64 -6.73
C VAL A 151 -3.50 -0.49 -6.26
N PRO A 152 -2.35 -0.77 -6.92
CA PRO A 152 -1.57 -1.98 -6.67
C PRO A 152 -0.84 -2.00 -5.33
N ASP A 153 -0.57 -0.85 -4.74
CA ASP A 153 0.05 -0.75 -3.41
C ASP A 153 -0.86 -0.13 -2.38
N THR A 154 -1.14 1.15 -2.53
CA THR A 154 -1.86 1.95 -1.54
C THR A 154 -3.24 1.38 -1.22
N ILE A 155 -4.08 1.14 -2.25
CA ILE A 155 -5.43 0.60 -2.05
C ILE A 155 -5.36 -0.89 -1.71
N ALA A 156 -4.49 -1.66 -2.37
CA ALA A 156 -4.34 -3.09 -2.09
C ALA A 156 -3.88 -3.35 -0.65
N SER A 157 -3.00 -2.52 -0.09
CA SER A 157 -2.57 -2.58 1.31
C SER A 157 -3.68 -2.16 2.26
N GLY A 158 -4.25 -0.97 2.05
CA GLY A 158 -5.27 -0.41 2.95
C GLY A 158 -6.56 -1.20 2.98
N SER A 159 -6.96 -1.84 1.87
CA SER A 159 -8.17 -2.67 1.81
C SER A 159 -8.06 -3.99 2.59
N THR A 160 -6.84 -4.49 2.81
CA THR A 160 -6.65 -5.80 3.44
C THR A 160 -7.20 -5.86 4.87
N GLY A 161 -7.07 -4.79 5.65
CA GLY A 161 -7.61 -4.72 7.02
C GLY A 161 -9.13 -4.75 7.08
N PRO A 162 -9.84 -3.82 6.45
CA PRO A 162 -11.30 -3.82 6.40
C PRO A 162 -11.89 -5.11 5.82
N GLU A 163 -11.30 -5.66 4.74
CA GLU A 163 -11.74 -6.94 4.17
C GLU A 163 -11.56 -8.11 5.14
N ALA A 164 -10.42 -8.19 5.83
CA ALA A 164 -10.15 -9.27 6.78
C ALA A 164 -11.05 -9.19 8.02
N ALA A 165 -11.35 -7.97 8.48
CA ALA A 165 -12.18 -7.73 9.66
C ALA A 165 -13.64 -8.11 9.48
N ARG A 166 -14.18 -8.08 8.24
CA ARG A 166 -15.57 -8.46 7.93
C ARG A 166 -16.58 -7.78 8.84
N PHE A 167 -16.39 -6.49 9.15
CA PHE A 167 -17.32 -5.75 10.00
C PHE A 167 -18.72 -5.68 9.38
N PRO A 168 -19.81 -5.54 10.20
CA PRO A 168 -21.17 -5.48 9.67
C PRO A 168 -21.43 -4.21 8.87
N MET A 169 -22.32 -4.27 7.87
CA MET A 169 -22.81 -3.09 7.17
C MET A 169 -23.42 -2.10 8.20
N GLY A 170 -23.06 -0.83 8.06
CA GLY A 170 -23.43 0.20 9.03
C GLY A 170 -22.57 0.21 10.31
N GLY A 171 -21.62 -0.71 10.44
CA GLY A 171 -20.75 -0.83 11.60
C GLY A 171 -19.77 0.33 11.77
N THR A 172 -19.15 0.39 12.96
CA THR A 172 -18.15 1.40 13.34
C THR A 172 -16.75 0.89 13.08
N VAL A 173 -15.96 1.66 12.32
CA VAL A 173 -14.55 1.37 12.03
C VAL A 173 -13.67 2.51 12.55
N VAL A 174 -12.69 2.19 13.39
CA VAL A 174 -11.66 3.11 13.88
C VAL A 174 -10.33 2.79 13.21
N ILE A 175 -9.69 3.78 12.58
CA ILE A 175 -8.46 3.59 11.83
C ILE A 175 -7.33 4.40 12.46
N PHE A 176 -6.34 3.72 13.02
CA PHE A 176 -5.13 4.33 13.53
C PHE A 176 -4.12 4.52 12.41
N GLY A 177 -3.78 5.78 12.13
CA GLY A 177 -2.90 6.19 11.04
C GLY A 177 -3.63 6.94 9.93
N GLN A 178 -3.08 8.10 9.55
CA GLN A 178 -3.56 8.95 8.45
C GLN A 178 -2.47 9.10 7.36
N GLY A 179 -1.61 8.09 7.21
CA GLY A 179 -0.74 7.91 6.05
C GLY A 179 -1.52 7.28 4.87
N HIS A 180 -0.85 7.04 3.76
CA HIS A 180 -1.48 6.47 2.56
C HIS A 180 -2.25 5.16 2.81
N VAL A 181 -1.69 4.23 3.62
CA VAL A 181 -2.37 2.96 3.95
C VAL A 181 -3.62 3.20 4.81
N GLY A 182 -3.54 4.03 5.86
CA GLY A 182 -4.69 4.32 6.72
C GLY A 182 -5.80 5.10 5.99
N LEU A 183 -5.45 6.04 5.11
CA LEU A 183 -6.41 6.74 4.27
C LEU A 183 -7.06 5.81 3.23
N ALA A 184 -6.30 4.87 2.67
CA ALA A 184 -6.85 3.83 1.80
C ALA A 184 -7.78 2.87 2.57
N ALA A 185 -7.45 2.52 3.82
CA ALA A 185 -8.34 1.75 4.69
C ALA A 185 -9.65 2.51 4.97
N THR A 186 -9.58 3.85 5.13
CA THR A 186 -10.75 4.72 5.29
C THR A 186 -11.65 4.66 4.06
N MET A 187 -11.10 4.85 2.87
CA MET A 187 -11.83 4.73 1.60
C MET A 187 -12.49 3.37 1.46
N THR A 188 -11.74 2.31 1.77
CA THR A 188 -12.24 0.94 1.65
C THR A 188 -13.36 0.65 2.66
N ALA A 189 -13.19 1.06 3.91
CA ALA A 189 -14.25 0.92 4.93
C ALA A 189 -15.54 1.61 4.50
N ARG A 190 -15.43 2.83 3.92
CA ARG A 190 -16.57 3.54 3.32
C ARG A 190 -17.20 2.75 2.17
N ALA A 191 -16.38 2.28 1.22
CA ALA A 191 -16.86 1.50 0.07
C ALA A 191 -17.54 0.19 0.48
N MET A 192 -17.12 -0.40 1.61
CA MET A 192 -17.71 -1.60 2.21
C MET A 192 -18.96 -1.33 3.06
N GLY A 193 -19.37 -0.06 3.23
CA GLY A 193 -20.62 0.30 3.92
C GLY A 193 -20.49 0.51 5.42
N ALA A 194 -19.32 0.93 5.93
CA ALA A 194 -19.19 1.38 7.32
C ALA A 194 -20.11 2.59 7.58
N GLY A 195 -20.85 2.55 8.68
CA GLY A 195 -21.78 3.62 9.08
C GLY A 195 -21.09 4.75 9.84
N LEU A 196 -20.05 4.42 10.61
CA LEU A 196 -19.22 5.38 11.32
C LEU A 196 -17.75 5.06 11.08
N ILE A 197 -16.99 6.03 10.58
CA ILE A 197 -15.54 5.90 10.35
C ILE A 197 -14.83 7.00 11.12
N VAL A 198 -13.95 6.60 12.04
CA VAL A 198 -13.10 7.51 12.82
C VAL A 198 -11.65 7.23 12.49
N THR A 199 -10.90 8.26 12.11
CA THR A 199 -9.45 8.15 11.93
C THR A 199 -8.70 8.79 13.08
N VAL A 200 -7.58 8.19 13.47
CA VAL A 200 -6.74 8.66 14.58
C VAL A 200 -5.32 8.89 14.09
N LYS A 201 -4.74 10.05 14.40
CA LYS A 201 -3.38 10.41 14.03
C LYS A 201 -2.56 10.82 15.26
N ALA A 202 -1.27 10.50 15.21
CA ALA A 202 -0.33 10.87 16.26
C ALA A 202 0.28 12.28 16.07
N ARG A 203 0.16 12.88 14.88
CA ARG A 203 0.77 14.17 14.53
C ARG A 203 -0.30 15.14 14.03
N PRO A 204 -0.18 16.47 14.27
CA PRO A 204 -1.10 17.46 13.74
C PRO A 204 -1.18 17.48 12.20
N GLY A 205 -2.32 17.93 11.68
CA GLY A 205 -2.59 18.11 10.24
C GLY A 205 -3.02 16.82 9.52
N GLY A 206 -3.73 16.94 8.41
CA GLY A 206 -4.25 15.83 7.62
C GLY A 206 -5.72 15.48 7.89
N GLU A 207 -6.36 16.08 8.88
CA GLU A 207 -7.76 15.88 9.24
C GLU A 207 -8.70 16.17 8.07
N SER A 208 -8.41 17.24 7.32
CA SER A 208 -9.17 17.61 6.12
C SER A 208 -9.13 16.50 5.07
N LEU A 209 -7.94 15.95 4.77
CA LEU A 209 -7.81 14.87 3.80
C LEU A 209 -8.50 13.59 4.28
N ALA A 210 -8.40 13.26 5.58
CA ALA A 210 -9.10 12.10 6.13
C ALA A 210 -10.61 12.21 5.95
N LYS A 211 -11.20 13.41 6.17
CA LYS A 211 -12.61 13.68 5.91
C LYS A 211 -12.96 13.61 4.43
N THR A 212 -12.12 14.16 3.56
CA THR A 212 -12.29 14.10 2.09
C THR A 212 -12.39 12.64 1.61
N VAL A 213 -11.57 11.75 2.15
CA VAL A 213 -11.57 10.34 1.76
C VAL A 213 -12.62 9.48 2.49
N GLY A 214 -13.40 10.07 3.39
CA GLY A 214 -14.60 9.43 3.93
C GLY A 214 -14.63 9.22 5.44
N ALA A 215 -13.68 9.77 6.21
CA ALA A 215 -13.80 9.77 7.66
C ALA A 215 -14.91 10.72 8.12
N HIS A 216 -15.74 10.28 9.06
CA HIS A 216 -16.73 11.12 9.73
C HIS A 216 -16.05 11.97 10.81
N HIS A 217 -15.10 11.39 11.54
CA HIS A 217 -14.29 12.06 12.53
C HIS A 217 -12.81 11.81 12.27
N ALA A 218 -12.00 12.85 12.48
CA ALA A 218 -10.54 12.78 12.41
C ALA A 218 -9.98 13.30 13.73
N LEU A 219 -9.43 12.40 14.55
CA LEU A 219 -8.95 12.68 15.89
C LEU A 219 -7.41 12.71 15.92
N ASN A 220 -6.87 13.45 16.88
CA ASN A 220 -5.44 13.57 17.12
C ASN A 220 -5.11 13.09 18.53
N LEU A 221 -4.14 12.19 18.68
CA LEU A 221 -3.70 11.65 19.97
C LEU A 221 -3.19 12.71 20.95
N ALA A 222 -2.69 13.83 20.46
CA ALA A 222 -2.20 14.92 21.30
C ALA A 222 -3.31 15.81 21.87
N GLU A 223 -4.50 15.77 21.27
CA GLU A 223 -5.61 16.72 21.55
C GLU A 223 -6.85 16.04 22.13
N HIS A 224 -6.97 14.70 21.95
CA HIS A 224 -8.19 13.96 22.27
C HIS A 224 -7.88 12.73 23.13
N ASP A 225 -8.74 12.47 24.09
CA ASP A 225 -8.85 11.15 24.74
C ASP A 225 -9.59 10.20 23.79
N ILE A 226 -8.83 9.44 23.01
CA ILE A 226 -9.38 8.59 21.94
C ILE A 226 -10.38 7.56 22.48
N GLU A 227 -10.09 6.98 23.64
CA GLU A 227 -10.97 5.97 24.24
C GLU A 227 -12.30 6.58 24.68
N ALA A 228 -12.26 7.75 25.30
CA ALA A 228 -13.46 8.48 25.70
C ALA A 228 -14.29 8.93 24.50
N GLU A 229 -13.64 9.49 23.48
CA GLU A 229 -14.30 9.93 22.23
C GLU A 229 -14.99 8.76 21.52
N ILE A 230 -14.30 7.64 21.33
CA ILE A 230 -14.90 6.45 20.70
C ILE A 230 -16.06 5.90 21.53
N ARG A 231 -15.94 5.85 22.86
CA ARG A 231 -17.07 5.44 23.73
C ARG A 231 -18.27 6.38 23.57
N GLN A 232 -18.06 7.68 23.52
CA GLN A 232 -19.13 8.65 23.31
C GLN A 232 -19.81 8.45 21.96
N LEU A 233 -19.02 8.36 20.86
CA LEU A 233 -19.52 8.17 19.50
C LEU A 233 -20.28 6.84 19.30
N THR A 234 -19.98 5.83 20.12
CA THR A 234 -20.58 4.48 20.03
C THR A 234 -21.53 4.16 21.18
N SER A 235 -21.97 5.16 21.95
CA SER A 235 -22.86 4.99 23.12
C SER A 235 -22.33 3.93 24.11
N GLY A 236 -21.01 3.92 24.32
CA GLY A 236 -20.33 3.01 25.25
C GLY A 236 -19.95 1.65 24.68
N THR A 237 -20.42 1.28 23.49
CA THR A 237 -20.21 -0.07 22.93
C THR A 237 -18.79 -0.31 22.43
N GLY A 238 -18.15 0.69 21.83
CA GLY A 238 -16.86 0.58 21.12
C GLY A 238 -17.02 0.22 19.64
N ALA A 239 -15.90 0.15 18.92
CA ALA A 239 -15.86 -0.09 17.48
C ALA A 239 -16.06 -1.57 17.13
N ASP A 240 -16.74 -1.87 16.03
CA ASP A 240 -16.83 -3.21 15.45
C ASP A 240 -15.48 -3.69 14.93
N CYS A 241 -14.72 -2.74 14.37
CA CYS A 241 -13.39 -2.99 13.84
C CYS A 241 -12.45 -1.83 14.18
N ALA A 242 -11.23 -2.15 14.63
CA ALA A 242 -10.11 -1.24 14.63
C ALA A 242 -9.06 -1.68 13.61
N VAL A 243 -8.61 -0.76 12.76
CA VAL A 243 -7.51 -0.98 11.80
C VAL A 243 -6.28 -0.25 12.30
N GLU A 244 -5.20 -0.97 12.57
CA GLU A 244 -3.93 -0.38 12.96
C GLU A 244 -3.01 -0.28 11.73
N ALA A 245 -2.77 0.94 11.26
CA ALA A 245 -2.00 1.30 10.06
C ALA A 245 -1.01 2.45 10.33
N SER A 246 -0.65 2.69 11.60
CA SER A 246 0.21 3.81 11.99
C SER A 246 1.70 3.48 11.99
N GLY A 247 2.06 2.21 12.19
CA GLY A 247 3.42 1.76 12.45
C GLY A 247 3.96 2.15 13.84
N VAL A 248 3.10 2.69 14.70
CA VAL A 248 3.44 3.12 16.07
C VAL A 248 2.97 2.06 17.06
N ARG A 249 3.90 1.48 17.82
CA ARG A 249 3.58 0.36 18.74
C ARG A 249 2.52 0.72 19.79
N GLU A 250 2.50 1.96 20.23
CA GLU A 250 1.54 2.49 21.22
C GLU A 250 0.10 2.59 20.66
N SER A 251 -0.07 2.55 19.35
CA SER A 251 -1.40 2.54 18.72
C SER A 251 -2.10 1.19 18.84
N PHE A 252 -1.34 0.09 18.92
CA PHE A 252 -1.92 -1.25 18.98
C PHE A 252 -2.77 -1.49 20.26
N PRO A 253 -2.28 -1.25 21.50
CA PRO A 253 -3.12 -1.39 22.68
C PRO A 253 -4.33 -0.46 22.67
N ARG A 254 -4.22 0.75 22.12
CA ARG A 254 -5.36 1.65 21.94
C ARG A 254 -6.39 1.09 20.95
N ALA A 255 -5.94 0.49 19.84
CA ALA A 255 -6.83 -0.20 18.91
C ALA A 255 -7.60 -1.34 19.59
N VAL A 256 -6.93 -2.10 20.47
CA VAL A 256 -7.59 -3.13 21.28
C VAL A 256 -8.58 -2.51 22.27
N ALA A 257 -8.24 -1.40 22.92
CA ALA A 257 -9.07 -0.74 23.92
C ALA A 257 -10.38 -0.18 23.34
N VAL A 258 -10.33 0.43 22.15
CA VAL A 258 -11.52 1.03 21.50
C VAL A 258 -12.41 0.01 20.82
N THR A 259 -11.92 -1.21 20.57
CA THR A 259 -12.70 -2.28 19.95
C THR A 259 -13.66 -2.91 20.96
N ARG A 260 -14.92 -3.08 20.59
CA ARG A 260 -15.93 -3.74 21.44
C ARG A 260 -15.58 -5.21 21.72
N LEU A 261 -16.25 -5.81 22.70
CA LEU A 261 -16.24 -7.26 22.88
C LEU A 261 -16.78 -7.94 21.60
N GLY A 262 -16.18 -9.03 21.19
CA GLY A 262 -16.48 -9.73 19.94
C GLY A 262 -16.09 -8.95 18.68
N GLY A 263 -15.36 -7.84 18.80
CA GLY A 263 -14.89 -7.04 17.67
C GLY A 263 -13.54 -7.52 17.11
N VAL A 264 -13.09 -6.88 16.04
CA VAL A 264 -11.88 -7.30 15.29
C VAL A 264 -10.84 -6.18 15.28
N ILE A 265 -9.61 -6.53 15.53
CA ILE A 265 -8.45 -5.65 15.36
C ILE A 265 -7.63 -6.16 14.18
N ALA A 266 -7.56 -5.39 13.10
CA ALA A 266 -6.76 -5.72 11.91
C ALA A 266 -5.48 -4.88 11.88
N VAL A 267 -4.33 -5.55 11.96
CA VAL A 267 -3.00 -4.91 11.97
C VAL A 267 -2.43 -4.94 10.55
N LEU A 268 -2.22 -3.76 9.98
CA LEU A 268 -1.57 -3.53 8.68
C LEU A 268 -0.13 -3.02 8.84
N SER A 269 0.24 -2.66 10.05
CA SER A 269 1.55 -2.07 10.33
C SER A 269 2.65 -3.12 10.37
N SER A 270 3.81 -2.75 9.83
CA SER A 270 5.09 -3.37 10.16
C SER A 270 5.72 -2.59 11.31
N TYR A 271 6.00 -3.26 12.40
CA TYR A 271 6.70 -2.68 13.54
C TYR A 271 8.19 -2.97 13.44
N SER A 272 9.01 -1.94 13.64
CA SER A 272 10.46 -2.08 13.76
C SER A 272 10.87 -2.18 15.23
N GLY A 273 11.97 -2.89 15.49
CA GLY A 273 12.52 -3.05 16.82
C GLY A 273 13.48 -4.24 16.88
N PRO A 274 14.15 -4.47 18.03
CA PRO A 274 14.93 -5.69 18.23
C PRO A 274 14.03 -6.93 18.22
N ASP A 275 14.61 -8.11 18.03
CA ASP A 275 13.88 -9.38 17.88
C ASP A 275 13.01 -9.74 19.09
N ASP A 276 13.36 -9.25 20.28
CA ASP A 276 12.60 -9.42 21.52
C ASP A 276 11.56 -8.32 21.77
N ALA A 277 11.37 -7.39 20.83
CA ALA A 277 10.38 -6.34 20.94
C ALA A 277 8.96 -6.92 21.05
N SER A 278 8.15 -6.36 21.93
CA SER A 278 6.80 -6.85 22.22
C SER A 278 5.75 -5.75 22.10
N LEU A 279 4.51 -6.17 21.90
CA LEU A 279 3.32 -5.33 22.01
C LEU A 279 2.59 -5.71 23.30
N SER A 280 2.44 -4.77 24.22
CA SER A 280 1.78 -5.00 25.50
C SER A 280 0.33 -4.52 25.46
N VAL A 281 -0.58 -5.36 25.90
CA VAL A 281 -2.01 -5.04 26.00
C VAL A 281 -2.46 -5.31 27.44
N PRO A 282 -3.03 -4.31 28.15
CA PRO A 282 -3.63 -4.54 29.47
C PRO A 282 -4.78 -5.55 29.40
N LEU A 283 -4.82 -6.50 30.34
CA LEU A 283 -5.82 -7.58 30.35
C LEU A 283 -7.27 -7.06 30.30
N ALA A 284 -7.57 -5.97 31.02
CA ALA A 284 -8.90 -5.37 30.99
C ALA A 284 -9.32 -4.90 29.59
N GLN A 285 -8.39 -4.33 28.82
CA GLN A 285 -8.66 -3.91 27.43
C GLN A 285 -8.89 -5.09 26.50
N TRP A 286 -8.28 -6.24 26.79
CA TRP A 286 -8.49 -7.49 26.04
C TRP A 286 -9.72 -8.27 26.52
N GLY A 287 -10.48 -7.78 27.50
CA GLY A 287 -11.61 -8.47 28.09
C GLY A 287 -11.19 -9.67 28.95
N TRP A 288 -10.05 -9.57 29.64
CA TRP A 288 -9.51 -10.61 30.53
C TRP A 288 -9.27 -11.97 29.83
N GLY A 289 -9.07 -11.96 28.52
CA GLY A 289 -8.88 -13.17 27.71
C GLY A 289 -10.18 -13.88 27.29
N ILE A 290 -11.33 -13.36 27.70
CA ILE A 290 -12.66 -13.91 27.38
C ILE A 290 -13.54 -12.91 26.63
N GLY A 291 -12.94 -11.89 26.03
CA GLY A 291 -13.64 -10.80 25.35
C GLY A 291 -14.04 -11.11 23.90
N ASP A 292 -13.80 -12.31 23.39
CA ASP A 292 -14.06 -12.75 22.02
C ASP A 292 -13.45 -11.81 20.95
N LYS A 293 -12.45 -10.99 21.32
CA LYS A 293 -11.77 -10.10 20.38
C LYS A 293 -10.84 -10.90 19.46
N THR A 294 -10.95 -10.65 18.16
CA THR A 294 -10.07 -11.25 17.15
C THR A 294 -8.97 -10.26 16.77
N ILE A 295 -7.71 -10.71 16.83
CA ILE A 295 -6.55 -9.94 16.34
C ILE A 295 -6.04 -10.60 15.06
N LEU A 296 -6.04 -9.84 13.95
CA LEU A 296 -5.60 -10.29 12.64
C LEU A 296 -4.37 -9.49 12.23
N SER A 297 -3.23 -10.16 12.10
CA SER A 297 -2.09 -9.61 11.39
C SER A 297 -2.26 -9.87 9.90
N THR A 298 -2.20 -8.81 9.10
CA THR A 298 -2.41 -8.91 7.66
C THR A 298 -1.29 -8.22 6.90
N PHE A 299 -0.91 -8.80 5.77
CA PHE A 299 0.00 -8.16 4.82
C PHE A 299 -0.69 -8.03 3.47
N GLN A 300 -0.26 -7.06 2.67
CA GLN A 300 -0.78 -6.80 1.34
C GLN A 300 -0.95 -8.09 0.53
N ARG A 301 -2.11 -8.25 -0.06
CA ARG A 301 -2.41 -9.30 -1.03
C ARG A 301 -2.40 -8.69 -2.42
N SER A 302 -1.89 -9.43 -3.38
CA SER A 302 -1.75 -9.00 -4.77
C SER A 302 -2.22 -10.10 -5.72
N GLY A 303 -2.12 -9.84 -7.00
CA GLY A 303 -2.55 -10.72 -8.08
C GLY A 303 -3.59 -10.05 -8.97
N SER A 304 -3.58 -10.41 -10.26
CA SER A 304 -4.39 -9.75 -11.29
C SER A 304 -5.90 -9.77 -11.00
N GLU A 305 -6.43 -10.86 -10.45
CA GLU A 305 -7.85 -10.97 -10.09
C GLU A 305 -8.23 -9.91 -9.02
N ARG A 306 -7.45 -9.85 -7.94
CA ARG A 306 -7.72 -8.88 -6.86
C ARG A 306 -7.59 -7.44 -7.33
N LEU A 307 -6.50 -7.12 -8.03
CA LEU A 307 -6.28 -5.76 -8.55
C LEU A 307 -7.36 -5.36 -9.54
N GLY A 308 -7.84 -6.28 -10.38
CA GLY A 308 -8.96 -6.04 -11.28
C GLY A 308 -10.27 -5.69 -10.54
N ARG A 309 -10.54 -6.34 -9.40
CA ARG A 309 -11.69 -5.97 -8.55
C ARG A 309 -11.53 -4.58 -7.92
N LEU A 310 -10.33 -4.24 -7.46
CA LEU A 310 -10.07 -2.91 -6.87
C LEU A 310 -10.14 -1.81 -7.94
N LEU A 311 -9.60 -2.04 -9.15
CA LEU A 311 -9.75 -1.14 -10.30
C LEU A 311 -11.22 -0.91 -10.67
N ARG A 312 -12.06 -1.93 -10.59
CA ARG A 312 -13.51 -1.79 -10.85
C ARG A 312 -14.18 -0.86 -9.86
N LEU A 313 -13.74 -0.82 -8.59
CA LEU A 313 -14.25 0.17 -7.62
C LEU A 313 -13.87 1.59 -8.01
N VAL A 314 -12.68 1.77 -8.60
CA VAL A 314 -12.24 3.07 -9.14
C VAL A 314 -13.04 3.43 -10.39
N GLU A 315 -13.14 2.52 -11.35
CA GLU A 315 -13.89 2.70 -12.60
C GLU A 315 -15.36 3.08 -12.37
N THR A 316 -16.00 2.48 -11.37
CA THR A 316 -17.40 2.75 -11.01
C THR A 316 -17.59 3.94 -10.07
N GLY A 317 -16.52 4.69 -9.75
CA GLY A 317 -16.56 5.84 -8.85
C GLY A 317 -16.87 5.51 -7.38
N ARG A 318 -16.81 4.22 -6.99
CA ARG A 318 -17.00 3.79 -5.59
C ARG A 318 -15.79 4.11 -4.73
N LEU A 319 -14.64 4.31 -5.34
CA LEU A 319 -13.37 4.64 -4.70
C LEU A 319 -12.61 5.61 -5.60
N ASP A 320 -12.23 6.78 -5.07
CA ASP A 320 -11.35 7.73 -5.73
C ASP A 320 -10.08 7.91 -4.91
N PRO A 321 -8.94 7.32 -5.35
CA PRO A 321 -7.68 7.43 -4.64
C PRO A 321 -6.88 8.68 -5.00
N THR A 322 -7.30 9.46 -6.00
CA THR A 322 -6.52 10.62 -6.51
C THR A 322 -6.21 11.70 -5.46
N PRO A 323 -7.06 11.96 -4.44
CA PRO A 323 -6.72 12.90 -3.38
C PRO A 323 -5.48 12.53 -2.55
N LEU A 324 -5.03 11.26 -2.63
CA LEU A 324 -3.80 10.81 -1.96
C LEU A 324 -2.52 11.29 -2.68
N LEU A 325 -2.61 11.64 -3.97
CA LEU A 325 -1.49 12.15 -4.77
C LEU A 325 -1.29 13.64 -4.47
N THR A 326 -0.57 13.95 -3.41
CA THR A 326 -0.46 15.30 -2.87
C THR A 326 0.72 16.11 -3.42
N ARG A 327 1.60 15.48 -4.17
CA ARG A 327 2.76 16.12 -4.83
C ARG A 327 2.95 15.55 -6.23
N HIS A 328 3.43 16.38 -7.17
CA HIS A 328 3.67 15.99 -8.55
C HIS A 328 5.12 16.32 -8.93
N TYR A 329 5.79 15.39 -9.59
CA TYR A 329 7.17 15.52 -10.04
C TYR A 329 7.30 14.97 -11.47
N ALA A 330 8.21 15.55 -12.26
CA ALA A 330 8.76 14.86 -13.41
C ALA A 330 9.76 13.78 -12.94
N PHE A 331 10.01 12.74 -13.73
CA PHE A 331 10.96 11.71 -13.36
C PHE A 331 12.37 12.27 -13.09
N ASP A 332 12.78 13.31 -13.80
CA ASP A 332 14.08 13.97 -13.59
C ASP A 332 14.20 14.61 -12.20
N ASP A 333 13.10 14.83 -11.49
CA ASP A 333 13.04 15.33 -10.11
C ASP A 333 12.89 14.21 -9.05
N VAL A 334 13.00 12.93 -9.42
CA VAL A 334 12.69 11.79 -8.53
C VAL A 334 13.58 11.72 -7.28
N GLU A 335 14.83 12.17 -7.37
CA GLU A 335 15.75 12.24 -6.22
C GLU A 335 15.26 13.24 -5.16
N ARG A 336 14.73 14.39 -5.60
CA ARG A 336 14.08 15.37 -4.71
C ARG A 336 12.82 14.77 -4.09
N ALA A 337 11.98 14.11 -4.89
CA ALA A 337 10.78 13.44 -4.39
C ALA A 337 11.12 12.39 -3.31
N LEU A 338 12.16 11.58 -3.51
CA LEU A 338 12.63 10.59 -2.54
C LEU A 338 13.10 11.24 -1.23
N THR A 339 13.80 12.37 -1.33
CA THR A 339 14.24 13.15 -0.15
C THR A 339 13.05 13.62 0.67
N GLU A 340 12.02 14.19 0.03
CA GLU A 340 10.80 14.69 0.70
C GLU A 340 9.98 13.54 1.32
N VAL A 341 9.86 12.38 0.64
CA VAL A 341 9.22 11.17 1.19
C VAL A 341 9.97 10.67 2.43
N THR A 342 11.30 10.64 2.37
CA THR A 342 12.16 10.20 3.48
C THR A 342 12.04 11.14 4.69
N ALA A 343 11.97 12.45 4.46
CA ALA A 343 11.76 13.46 5.49
C ALA A 343 10.36 13.42 6.12
N ARG A 344 9.40 12.71 5.49
CA ARG A 344 7.98 12.65 5.91
C ARG A 344 7.39 14.04 6.08
N GLU A 345 7.58 14.91 5.08
CA GLU A 345 7.10 16.28 5.12
C GLU A 345 5.60 16.36 5.40
N PRO A 346 5.14 17.32 6.22
CA PRO A 346 3.71 17.49 6.49
C PRO A 346 2.88 17.68 5.21
N GLY A 347 1.77 16.93 5.09
CA GLY A 347 0.91 16.97 3.92
C GLY A 347 1.44 16.20 2.69
N HIS A 348 2.62 15.62 2.75
CA HIS A 348 3.12 14.72 1.73
C HIS A 348 2.59 13.30 2.00
N ILE A 349 1.63 12.85 1.23
CA ILE A 349 1.05 11.49 1.35
C ILE A 349 1.64 10.57 0.30
N LYS A 350 1.42 10.86 -1.00
CA LYS A 350 1.99 10.11 -2.13
C LYS A 350 2.44 11.09 -3.21
N PRO A 351 3.63 10.92 -3.79
CA PRO A 351 4.01 11.63 -5.00
C PRO A 351 3.45 10.94 -6.24
N LEU A 352 3.03 11.71 -7.22
CA LEU A 352 2.85 11.28 -8.60
C LEU A 352 4.11 11.67 -9.38
N ILE A 353 4.81 10.69 -9.94
CA ILE A 353 5.99 10.88 -10.78
C ILE A 353 5.58 10.56 -12.20
N THR A 354 5.70 11.52 -13.11
CA THR A 354 5.34 11.36 -14.52
C THR A 354 6.57 11.21 -15.38
N PHE A 355 6.49 10.32 -16.36
CA PHE A 355 7.51 10.12 -17.38
C PHE A 355 7.07 10.85 -18.63
N MET A 356 7.97 11.66 -19.20
CA MET A 356 7.72 12.33 -20.50
C MET A 356 7.83 11.30 -21.63
N ASP A 357 7.01 11.48 -22.68
CA ASP A 357 7.05 10.66 -23.91
C ASP A 357 8.34 10.87 -24.70
#